data_b62798d579d10ec885dd4a5c0bf4c5bc
#
_entry.id   b62798d579d10ec885dd4a5c0bf4c5bc
#
_cell.length_a   1.000
_cell.length_b   1.000
_cell.length_c   1.000
_cell.angle_alpha   90.00
_cell.angle_beta   90.00
_cell.angle_gamma   90.00
#
_symmetry.space_group_name_H-M   'P 1'
#
loop_
_entity.id
_entity.type
_entity.pdbx_description
1 polymer ?
#
loop_
_entity_poly.entity_id
_entity_poly.type
_entity_poly.pdbx_seq_one_letter_code
_entity_poly.pdbx_strand_id
1 'polypeptide(L)'
;MPEVNLGPRRLGHVNMFVVDLEKSITFYSDVAGIELVRREPGIRGGFHSNGNSHHDIGLIEVTQGEVIGRDGYKQPSSWRGKRPGLNHLGWEMDSESTLVSALHRAEQRGVEVTAYADHLITHSAYLRDPDDNWHEFYADIVEDWREIFNLDRDDLVSGKWEWNKQPPDENAYYPKHSERRLVAGAPFGTLRISHARLVARDYPAVLEFFRHIGGMELVASGEGIAFLRNKSSDLDLILVSDKYDLEPGLHSVSFLVDNDTDLIGAKKMLTERGVSAALLATDRKQGLIMSDPDGVQVELYRRASPGFEMLVPSAADRNWPFGE
;
A
#
# COMPACT_ATOMS: atom_id res chain seq x y z
N MET A 1 -23.14 -7.55 0.12
CA MET A 1 -22.28 -8.05 1.23
C MET A 1 -22.80 -7.57 2.57
N PRO A 2 -22.50 -8.23 3.71
CA PRO A 2 -22.85 -7.69 5.03
C PRO A 2 -22.08 -6.40 5.29
N GLU A 3 -22.70 -5.47 6.01
CA GLU A 3 -22.03 -4.22 6.36
C GLU A 3 -21.25 -4.41 7.66
N VAL A 4 -19.93 -4.38 7.55
CA VAL A 4 -18.96 -4.51 8.69
C VAL A 4 -18.35 -3.17 9.01
N ASN A 5 -17.98 -2.40 7.99
CA ASN A 5 -17.31 -1.12 8.10
C ASN A 5 -16.06 -1.21 8.99
N LEU A 6 -14.99 -1.80 8.48
CA LEU A 6 -13.70 -1.83 9.17
C LEU A 6 -13.18 -0.41 9.45
N GLY A 7 -13.39 0.52 8.50
CA GLY A 7 -13.20 1.96 8.68
C GLY A 7 -11.75 2.39 8.92
N PRO A 8 -10.79 1.97 8.08
CA PRO A 8 -9.41 2.41 8.21
C PRO A 8 -9.27 3.92 7.98
N ARG A 9 -8.11 4.46 8.38
CA ARG A 9 -7.77 5.88 8.19
C ARG A 9 -7.35 6.16 6.75
N ARG A 10 -6.49 5.30 6.20
CA ARG A 10 -5.86 5.49 4.89
C ARG A 10 -5.22 4.19 4.38
N LEU A 11 -4.79 4.20 3.13
CA LEU A 11 -3.78 3.27 2.66
C LEU A 11 -2.45 3.59 3.36
N GLY A 12 -1.95 2.65 4.13
CA GLY A 12 -0.69 2.78 4.85
C GLY A 12 0.48 2.28 4.05
N HIS A 13 0.33 1.11 3.40
CA HIS A 13 1.39 0.51 2.59
C HIS A 13 0.87 -0.40 1.47
N VAL A 14 1.77 -0.72 0.56
CA VAL A 14 1.59 -1.76 -0.46
C VAL A 14 2.75 -2.74 -0.37
N ASN A 15 2.46 -4.01 -0.16
CA ASN A 15 3.46 -5.06 -0.21
C ASN A 15 3.37 -5.82 -1.54
N MET A 16 4.53 -6.11 -2.13
CA MET A 16 4.64 -6.72 -3.44
C MET A 16 5.61 -7.91 -3.42
N PHE A 17 5.30 -8.89 -4.24
CA PHE A 17 6.26 -9.90 -4.66
C PHE A 17 7.08 -9.36 -5.83
N VAL A 18 8.41 -9.52 -5.77
CA VAL A 18 9.36 -9.03 -6.77
C VAL A 18 10.26 -10.17 -7.25
N VAL A 19 10.72 -10.10 -8.50
CA VAL A 19 11.60 -11.14 -9.07
C VAL A 19 13.02 -11.04 -8.52
N ASP A 20 13.52 -9.82 -8.35
CA ASP A 20 14.88 -9.53 -7.90
C ASP A 20 14.81 -8.45 -6.81
N LEU A 21 14.98 -8.88 -5.57
CA LEU A 21 14.84 -8.01 -4.40
C LEU A 21 15.81 -6.82 -4.44
N GLU A 22 17.07 -7.05 -4.82
CA GLU A 22 18.08 -5.99 -4.80
C GLU A 22 17.84 -4.93 -5.88
N LYS A 23 17.37 -5.33 -7.06
CA LYS A 23 16.96 -4.37 -8.11
C LYS A 23 15.78 -3.54 -7.68
N SER A 24 14.80 -4.17 -7.05
CA SER A 24 13.59 -3.48 -6.57
C SER A 24 13.93 -2.55 -5.40
N ILE A 25 14.79 -2.98 -4.45
CA ILE A 25 15.29 -2.10 -3.39
C ILE A 25 16.00 -0.87 -4.00
N THR A 26 16.89 -1.08 -4.96
CA THR A 26 17.59 0.03 -5.63
C THR A 26 16.60 0.98 -6.31
N PHE A 27 15.59 0.45 -6.99
CA PHE A 27 14.57 1.26 -7.64
C PHE A 27 13.79 2.11 -6.62
N TYR A 28 13.23 1.50 -5.56
CA TYR A 28 12.43 2.23 -4.59
C TYR A 28 13.27 3.21 -3.76
N SER A 29 14.53 2.89 -3.46
CA SER A 29 15.43 3.82 -2.77
C SER A 29 15.96 4.92 -3.69
N ASP A 30 16.69 4.57 -4.74
CA ASP A 30 17.48 5.53 -5.51
C ASP A 30 16.67 6.25 -6.58
N VAL A 31 15.58 5.63 -7.07
CA VAL A 31 14.70 6.19 -8.10
C VAL A 31 13.47 6.84 -7.48
N ALA A 32 12.70 6.11 -6.66
CA ALA A 32 11.50 6.65 -6.04
C ALA A 32 11.76 7.51 -4.80
N GLY A 33 12.97 7.44 -4.21
CA GLY A 33 13.38 8.27 -3.08
C GLY A 33 12.75 7.85 -1.75
N ILE A 34 12.57 6.55 -1.54
CA ILE A 34 11.98 5.99 -0.32
C ILE A 34 13.06 5.21 0.44
N GLU A 35 13.34 5.58 1.68
CA GLU A 35 14.42 4.98 2.47
C GLU A 35 14.16 3.48 2.75
N LEU A 36 15.16 2.62 2.49
CA LEU A 36 15.14 1.24 2.99
C LEU A 36 15.36 1.26 4.50
N VAL A 37 14.32 0.95 5.26
CA VAL A 37 14.34 1.03 6.74
C VAL A 37 14.54 -0.33 7.40
N ARG A 38 14.26 -1.43 6.69
CA ARG A 38 14.42 -2.77 7.25
C ARG A 38 14.67 -3.78 6.14
N ARG A 39 15.58 -4.72 6.42
CA ARG A 39 15.71 -6.00 5.70
C ARG A 39 15.22 -7.12 6.60
N GLU A 40 14.47 -8.03 6.02
CA GLU A 40 13.96 -9.22 6.69
C GLU A 40 14.47 -10.47 5.97
N PRO A 41 15.64 -10.99 6.35
CA PRO A 41 16.28 -12.10 5.64
C PRO A 41 15.44 -13.38 5.66
N GLY A 42 14.68 -13.60 6.73
CA GLY A 42 13.84 -14.80 6.90
C GLY A 42 12.78 -14.98 5.83
N ILE A 43 12.32 -13.88 5.22
CA ILE A 43 11.35 -13.89 4.13
C ILE A 43 11.91 -13.34 2.82
N ARG A 44 13.23 -13.06 2.78
CA ARG A 44 13.88 -12.37 1.65
C ARG A 44 13.17 -11.07 1.30
N GLY A 45 12.95 -10.24 2.31
CA GLY A 45 12.18 -9.01 2.23
C GLY A 45 12.99 -7.75 2.48
N GLY A 46 12.46 -6.62 1.97
CA GLY A 46 12.93 -5.28 2.22
C GLY A 46 11.76 -4.32 2.37
N PHE A 47 11.83 -3.45 3.39
CA PHE A 47 10.77 -2.51 3.70
C PHE A 47 11.28 -1.08 3.59
N HIS A 48 10.50 -0.22 2.92
CA HIS A 48 10.85 1.16 2.64
C HIS A 48 9.84 2.11 3.27
N SER A 49 10.33 3.18 3.89
CA SER A 49 9.48 4.20 4.51
C SER A 49 10.02 5.61 4.30
N ASN A 50 9.11 6.56 4.17
CA ASN A 50 9.40 8.00 4.21
C ASN A 50 9.22 8.61 5.61
N GLY A 51 9.00 7.78 6.63
CA GLY A 51 8.88 8.20 8.02
C GLY A 51 7.46 8.44 8.51
N ASN A 52 6.45 8.32 7.65
CA ASN A 52 5.05 8.52 8.06
C ASN A 52 4.28 7.22 8.36
N SER A 53 4.93 6.09 8.19
CA SER A 53 4.46 4.74 8.53
C SER A 53 5.69 3.87 8.78
N HIS A 54 5.54 2.73 9.41
CA HIS A 54 6.62 1.76 9.58
C HIS A 54 7.14 1.23 8.22
N HIS A 55 6.32 1.22 7.19
CA HIS A 55 6.74 1.17 5.79
C HIS A 55 5.64 1.68 4.87
N ASP A 56 6.02 2.21 3.71
CA ASP A 56 5.13 2.58 2.60
C ASP A 56 5.13 1.47 1.54
N ILE A 57 6.28 0.81 1.35
CA ILE A 57 6.46 -0.31 0.41
C ILE A 57 7.15 -1.47 1.13
N GLY A 58 6.56 -2.66 1.00
CA GLY A 58 7.21 -3.92 1.35
C GLY A 58 7.47 -4.75 0.10
N LEU A 59 8.70 -5.25 -0.02
CA LEU A 59 9.16 -6.07 -1.13
C LEU A 59 9.53 -7.45 -0.61
N ILE A 60 9.00 -8.49 -1.24
CA ILE A 60 9.31 -9.89 -0.89
C ILE A 60 9.71 -10.61 -2.17
N GLU A 61 10.88 -11.23 -2.18
CA GLU A 61 11.34 -11.94 -3.38
C GLU A 61 10.49 -13.19 -3.62
N VAL A 62 10.12 -13.41 -4.88
CA VAL A 62 9.38 -14.61 -5.30
C VAL A 62 10.16 -15.87 -4.97
N THR A 63 9.46 -16.94 -4.63
CA THR A 63 10.06 -18.24 -4.34
C THR A 63 9.27 -19.38 -4.98
N GLN A 64 9.96 -20.43 -5.41
CA GLN A 64 9.32 -21.64 -5.91
C GLN A 64 9.06 -22.68 -4.79
N GLY A 65 9.61 -22.43 -3.59
CA GLY A 65 9.48 -23.30 -2.44
C GLY A 65 8.62 -22.67 -1.33
N GLU A 66 8.40 -23.45 -0.26
CA GLU A 66 7.87 -22.91 0.97
C GLU A 66 8.96 -22.08 1.68
N VAL A 67 8.59 -20.89 2.13
CA VAL A 67 9.41 -20.11 3.05
C VAL A 67 8.81 -20.29 4.44
N ILE A 68 9.64 -20.72 5.38
CA ILE A 68 9.26 -20.89 6.77
C ILE A 68 10.05 -19.86 7.57
N GLY A 69 9.35 -18.94 8.23
CA GLY A 69 9.95 -17.98 9.16
C GLY A 69 10.54 -18.70 10.39
N ARG A 70 11.39 -18.04 11.15
CA ARG A 70 12.01 -18.60 12.37
C ARG A 70 11.00 -19.03 13.43
N ASP A 71 9.85 -18.38 13.45
CA ASP A 71 8.72 -18.70 14.32
C ASP A 71 7.84 -19.86 13.82
N GLY A 72 8.22 -20.46 12.70
CA GLY A 72 7.47 -21.52 12.03
C GLY A 72 6.31 -21.03 11.17
N TYR A 73 6.15 -19.71 11.01
CA TYR A 73 5.17 -19.17 10.06
C TYR A 73 5.51 -19.61 8.64
N LYS A 74 4.56 -20.27 8.00
CA LYS A 74 4.70 -20.64 6.59
C LYS A 74 4.11 -19.55 5.73
N GLN A 75 4.94 -18.90 4.92
CA GLN A 75 4.40 -18.14 3.81
C GLN A 75 3.60 -19.07 2.91
N PRO A 76 2.38 -18.69 2.52
CA PRO A 76 1.53 -19.58 1.73
C PRO A 76 2.28 -20.02 0.47
N SER A 77 2.41 -21.33 0.28
CA SER A 77 2.94 -21.94 -0.95
C SER A 77 1.97 -21.85 -2.13
N SER A 78 1.01 -20.90 -2.06
CA SER A 78 0.08 -20.61 -3.11
C SER A 78 0.81 -20.04 -4.35
N TRP A 79 0.09 -19.88 -5.46
CA TRP A 79 0.59 -19.17 -6.65
C TRP A 79 1.08 -17.74 -6.31
N ARG A 80 0.59 -17.13 -5.24
CA ARG A 80 1.14 -15.91 -4.62
C ARG A 80 2.56 -16.19 -4.16
N GLY A 81 3.46 -15.30 -4.45
CA GLY A 81 4.87 -15.47 -4.15
C GLY A 81 5.66 -16.31 -5.15
N LYS A 82 5.02 -16.84 -6.19
CA LYS A 82 5.70 -17.49 -7.32
C LYS A 82 5.83 -16.59 -8.55
N ARG A 83 5.09 -15.50 -8.57
CA ARG A 83 5.13 -14.45 -9.60
C ARG A 83 5.15 -13.08 -8.94
N PRO A 84 5.77 -12.08 -9.59
CA PRO A 84 5.71 -10.70 -9.10
C PRO A 84 4.27 -10.17 -9.12
N GLY A 85 4.01 -9.16 -8.32
CA GLY A 85 2.72 -8.50 -8.21
C GLY A 85 2.28 -8.29 -6.76
N LEU A 86 1.00 -8.05 -6.55
CA LEU A 86 0.46 -7.74 -5.23
C LEU A 86 0.66 -8.89 -4.22
N ASN A 87 1.28 -8.57 -3.09
CA ASN A 87 1.19 -9.39 -1.89
C ASN A 87 -0.07 -8.98 -1.11
N HIS A 88 -0.14 -7.74 -0.63
CA HIS A 88 -1.33 -7.18 0.00
C HIS A 88 -1.34 -5.65 -0.03
N LEU A 89 -2.52 -5.07 0.18
CA LEU A 89 -2.70 -3.67 0.53
C LEU A 89 -2.89 -3.55 2.04
N GLY A 90 -2.12 -2.66 2.67
CA GLY A 90 -2.19 -2.40 4.11
C GLY A 90 -3.03 -1.16 4.43
N TRP A 91 -4.04 -1.35 5.26
CA TRP A 91 -5.03 -0.34 5.65
C TRP A 91 -4.80 0.05 7.12
N GLU A 92 -4.35 1.26 7.34
CA GLU A 92 -4.02 1.78 8.68
C GLU A 92 -5.28 2.10 9.48
N MET A 93 -5.39 1.56 10.68
CA MET A 93 -6.47 1.83 11.64
C MET A 93 -6.08 2.97 12.58
N ASP A 94 -7.06 3.54 13.32
CA ASP A 94 -6.76 4.59 14.30
C ASP A 94 -6.02 4.06 15.53
N SER A 95 -6.39 2.86 15.98
CA SER A 95 -5.84 2.20 17.17
C SER A 95 -6.19 0.70 17.15
N GLU A 96 -5.54 -0.05 18.02
CA GLU A 96 -5.87 -1.46 18.23
C GLU A 96 -7.34 -1.65 18.67
N SER A 97 -7.84 -0.80 19.56
CA SER A 97 -9.24 -0.87 20.01
C SER A 97 -10.23 -0.66 18.86
N THR A 98 -9.91 0.21 17.90
CA THR A 98 -10.71 0.40 16.68
C THR A 98 -10.70 -0.85 15.81
N LEU A 99 -9.53 -1.49 15.63
CA LEU A 99 -9.39 -2.73 14.90
C LEU A 99 -10.17 -3.87 15.56
N VAL A 100 -10.00 -4.07 16.88
CA VAL A 100 -10.72 -5.12 17.64
C VAL A 100 -12.24 -4.92 17.58
N SER A 101 -12.71 -3.68 17.71
CA SER A 101 -14.14 -3.37 17.56
C SER A 101 -14.67 -3.72 16.17
N ALA A 102 -13.85 -3.50 15.14
CA ALA A 102 -14.19 -3.87 13.76
C ALA A 102 -14.19 -5.41 13.57
N LEU A 103 -13.25 -6.13 14.19
CA LEU A 103 -13.19 -7.58 14.15
C LEU A 103 -14.42 -8.23 14.83
N HIS A 104 -14.88 -7.68 15.95
CA HIS A 104 -16.15 -8.12 16.57
C HIS A 104 -17.34 -7.97 15.61
N ARG A 105 -17.41 -6.84 14.87
CA ARG A 105 -18.48 -6.67 13.86
C ARG A 105 -18.34 -7.67 12.71
N ALA A 106 -17.11 -7.94 12.26
CA ALA A 106 -16.85 -8.93 11.21
C ALA A 106 -17.29 -10.34 11.65
N GLU A 107 -16.92 -10.75 12.85
CA GLU A 107 -17.32 -12.04 13.45
C GLU A 107 -18.84 -12.15 13.55
N GLN A 108 -19.53 -11.14 14.11
CA GLN A 108 -21.00 -11.10 14.22
C GLN A 108 -21.71 -11.19 12.87
N ARG A 109 -21.09 -10.76 11.81
CA ARG A 109 -21.62 -10.77 10.45
C ARG A 109 -21.18 -11.97 9.62
N GLY A 110 -20.37 -12.87 10.23
CA GLY A 110 -19.88 -14.08 9.58
C GLY A 110 -18.87 -13.79 8.46
N VAL A 111 -18.14 -12.67 8.55
CA VAL A 111 -17.06 -12.34 7.62
C VAL A 111 -15.79 -13.05 8.07
N GLU A 112 -15.22 -13.83 7.16
CA GLU A 112 -14.00 -14.60 7.44
C GLU A 112 -12.78 -13.69 7.49
N VAL A 113 -12.02 -13.76 8.59
CA VAL A 113 -10.67 -13.21 8.70
C VAL A 113 -9.68 -14.36 8.50
N THR A 114 -8.84 -14.24 7.48
CA THR A 114 -7.96 -15.31 7.02
C THR A 114 -6.80 -15.56 7.98
N ALA A 115 -6.26 -14.49 8.59
CA ALA A 115 -5.14 -14.56 9.51
C ALA A 115 -5.11 -13.38 10.49
N TYR A 116 -4.47 -13.59 11.64
CA TYR A 116 -4.14 -12.55 12.61
C TYR A 116 -2.65 -12.61 12.90
N ALA A 117 -1.99 -11.47 12.89
CA ALA A 117 -0.54 -11.38 13.10
C ALA A 117 -0.17 -10.32 14.12
N ASP A 118 0.87 -10.63 14.89
CA ASP A 118 1.62 -9.70 15.73
C ASP A 118 2.98 -9.50 15.06
N HIS A 119 3.20 -8.29 14.55
CA HIS A 119 4.46 -7.91 13.91
C HIS A 119 5.39 -7.14 14.85
N LEU A 120 5.13 -7.15 16.15
CA LEU A 120 5.83 -6.39 17.20
C LEU A 120 5.68 -4.87 17.10
N ILE A 121 5.38 -4.34 15.93
CA ILE A 121 5.12 -2.92 15.66
C ILE A 121 3.65 -2.67 15.38
N THR A 122 2.95 -3.69 14.88
CA THR A 122 1.53 -3.64 14.55
C THR A 122 0.83 -4.93 14.95
N HIS A 123 -0.44 -4.81 15.29
CA HIS A 123 -1.38 -5.92 15.27
C HIS A 123 -2.22 -5.86 14.00
N SER A 124 -2.41 -7.00 13.35
CA SER A 124 -2.95 -7.07 12.00
C SER A 124 -3.99 -8.17 11.82
N ALA A 125 -4.99 -7.89 11.01
CA ALA A 125 -5.99 -8.86 10.55
C ALA A 125 -6.04 -8.86 9.01
N TYR A 126 -5.96 -10.05 8.42
CA TYR A 126 -5.91 -10.24 6.98
C TYR A 126 -7.23 -10.79 6.46
N LEU A 127 -7.80 -10.12 5.48
CA LEU A 127 -9.01 -10.52 4.78
C LEU A 127 -8.72 -10.70 3.28
N ARG A 128 -9.59 -11.47 2.61
CA ARG A 128 -9.54 -11.61 1.16
C ARG A 128 -10.73 -10.89 0.53
N ASP A 129 -10.47 -10.21 -0.57
CA ASP A 129 -11.52 -9.70 -1.42
C ASP A 129 -12.06 -10.83 -2.34
N PRO A 130 -13.15 -10.61 -3.11
CA PRO A 130 -13.71 -11.61 -4.02
C PRO A 130 -12.77 -12.10 -5.12
N ASP A 131 -11.75 -11.32 -5.47
CA ASP A 131 -10.71 -11.71 -6.43
C ASP A 131 -9.52 -12.41 -5.78
N ASP A 132 -9.62 -12.75 -4.48
CA ASP A 132 -8.59 -13.41 -3.69
C ASP A 132 -7.34 -12.52 -3.42
N ASN A 133 -7.45 -11.19 -3.54
CA ASN A 133 -6.41 -10.29 -3.08
C ASN A 133 -6.42 -10.20 -1.56
N TRP A 134 -5.24 -10.12 -0.95
CA TRP A 134 -5.11 -9.91 0.48
C TRP A 134 -5.16 -8.43 0.83
N HIS A 135 -5.83 -8.17 1.95
CA HIS A 135 -5.93 -6.87 2.57
C HIS A 135 -5.59 -7.00 4.04
N GLU A 136 -4.57 -6.31 4.48
CA GLU A 136 -4.18 -6.19 5.87
C GLU A 136 -4.85 -4.98 6.48
N PHE A 137 -5.60 -5.15 7.55
CA PHE A 137 -6.06 -4.06 8.40
C PHE A 137 -5.22 -4.08 9.66
N TYR A 138 -4.44 -3.02 9.90
CA TYR A 138 -3.44 -3.01 10.95
C TYR A 138 -3.55 -1.77 11.84
N ALA A 139 -3.13 -1.92 13.08
CA ALA A 139 -2.96 -0.83 14.03
C ALA A 139 -1.54 -0.86 14.57
N ASP A 140 -0.88 0.30 14.59
CA ASP A 140 0.40 0.45 15.27
C ASP A 140 0.20 0.23 16.79
N ILE A 141 1.15 -0.47 17.43
CA ILE A 141 1.12 -0.79 18.87
C ILE A 141 2.34 -0.26 19.61
N VAL A 142 3.21 0.47 18.93
CA VAL A 142 4.41 1.11 19.49
C VAL A 142 4.48 2.56 19.06
N GLU A 143 5.05 3.40 19.91
CA GLU A 143 5.17 4.83 19.65
C GLU A 143 6.23 5.13 18.58
N ASP A 144 7.34 4.41 18.59
CA ASP A 144 8.41 4.52 17.60
C ASP A 144 8.79 3.14 17.04
N TRP A 145 8.29 2.85 15.84
CA TRP A 145 8.60 1.60 15.12
C TRP A 145 10.10 1.46 14.78
N ARG A 146 10.85 2.57 14.73
CA ARG A 146 12.29 2.55 14.42
C ARG A 146 13.09 1.88 15.52
N GLU A 147 12.68 2.01 16.77
CA GLU A 147 13.31 1.32 17.89
C GLU A 147 13.25 -0.21 17.69
N ILE A 148 12.10 -0.70 17.21
CA ILE A 148 11.91 -2.14 16.94
C ILE A 148 12.70 -2.56 15.69
N PHE A 149 12.67 -1.76 14.61
CA PHE A 149 13.41 -2.07 13.39
C PHE A 149 14.93 -2.07 13.58
N ASN A 150 15.45 -1.35 14.55
CA ASN A 150 16.86 -1.30 14.91
C ASN A 150 17.31 -2.47 15.81
N LEU A 151 16.38 -3.30 16.30
CA LEU A 151 16.74 -4.50 17.03
C LEU A 151 17.41 -5.50 16.08
N ASP A 152 18.47 -6.18 16.59
CA ASP A 152 19.12 -7.27 15.86
C ASP A 152 18.25 -8.54 15.88
N ARG A 153 17.17 -8.47 15.10
CA ARG A 153 16.18 -9.54 14.94
C ARG A 153 15.77 -9.62 13.47
N ASP A 154 15.46 -10.81 13.02
CA ASP A 154 14.95 -11.08 11.68
C ASP A 154 13.61 -11.84 11.70
N ASP A 155 12.81 -11.64 12.76
CA ASP A 155 11.56 -12.32 13.03
C ASP A 155 10.37 -11.36 13.23
N LEU A 156 10.40 -10.16 12.63
CA LEU A 156 9.32 -9.17 12.76
C LEU A 156 8.03 -9.53 12.01
N VAL A 157 8.07 -10.55 11.17
CA VAL A 157 6.95 -10.83 10.26
C VAL A 157 5.88 -11.69 10.90
N SER A 158 6.10 -12.28 12.08
CA SER A 158 5.28 -13.45 12.39
C SER A 158 5.14 -13.85 13.84
N GLY A 159 4.44 -13.05 14.60
CA GLY A 159 3.77 -13.51 15.80
C GLY A 159 2.32 -13.88 15.49
N LYS A 160 1.71 -14.75 16.32
CA LYS A 160 0.27 -14.97 16.30
C LYS A 160 -0.42 -13.99 17.22
N TRP A 161 -1.28 -13.13 16.70
CA TRP A 161 -2.10 -12.27 17.53
C TRP A 161 -3.39 -12.97 17.97
N GLU A 162 -3.63 -13.03 19.27
CA GLU A 162 -4.87 -13.54 19.85
C GLU A 162 -5.77 -12.36 20.27
N TRP A 163 -6.33 -11.69 19.29
CA TRP A 163 -7.01 -10.38 19.36
C TRP A 163 -8.14 -10.27 20.41
N ASN A 164 -8.72 -11.39 20.84
CA ASN A 164 -9.85 -11.44 21.80
C ASN A 164 -9.44 -11.91 23.22
N LYS A 165 -8.14 -12.08 23.49
CA LYS A 165 -7.65 -12.59 24.78
C LYS A 165 -7.29 -11.52 25.78
N GLN A 166 -6.95 -10.32 25.30
CA GLN A 166 -6.59 -9.18 26.14
C GLN A 166 -7.39 -7.95 25.74
N PRO A 167 -7.64 -7.01 26.67
CA PRO A 167 -8.19 -5.72 26.31
C PRO A 167 -7.27 -5.01 25.30
N PRO A 168 -7.81 -4.47 24.21
CA PRO A 168 -7.01 -3.75 23.24
C PRO A 168 -6.51 -2.41 23.78
N ASP A 169 -5.38 -1.95 23.26
CA ASP A 169 -4.88 -0.60 23.54
C ASP A 169 -5.76 0.45 22.83
N GLU A 170 -6.12 1.51 23.57
CA GLU A 170 -6.91 2.62 23.04
C GLU A 170 -6.05 3.73 22.44
N ASN A 171 -4.72 3.68 22.64
CA ASN A 171 -3.83 4.71 22.15
C ASN A 171 -3.68 4.64 20.63
N ALA A 172 -3.53 5.82 20.03
CA ALA A 172 -3.24 5.95 18.61
C ALA A 172 -1.74 6.19 18.44
N TYR A 173 -1.04 5.18 17.96
CA TYR A 173 0.42 5.19 17.79
C TYR A 173 0.88 5.59 16.39
N TYR A 174 -0.02 5.67 15.41
CA TYR A 174 0.38 6.15 14.08
C TYR A 174 1.09 7.51 14.17
N PRO A 175 2.15 7.75 13.38
CA PRO A 175 2.90 8.99 13.44
C PRO A 175 2.02 10.21 13.14
N LYS A 176 1.85 11.09 14.11
CA LYS A 176 1.12 12.36 13.96
C LYS A 176 1.93 13.38 13.17
N HIS A 177 3.25 13.29 13.29
CA HIS A 177 4.22 14.10 12.56
C HIS A 177 5.31 13.16 12.03
N SER A 178 5.38 13.02 10.71
CA SER A 178 6.41 12.19 10.10
C SER A 178 7.77 12.87 10.22
N GLU A 179 8.75 12.17 10.79
CA GLU A 179 10.14 12.53 10.58
C GLU A 179 10.54 12.13 9.16
N ARG A 180 10.44 13.12 8.28
CA ARG A 180 10.76 12.92 6.88
C ARG A 180 12.22 12.60 6.69
N ARG A 181 12.50 11.50 5.98
CA ARG A 181 13.85 11.15 5.54
C ARG A 181 13.96 11.24 4.03
N LEU A 182 15.00 11.94 3.59
CA LEU A 182 15.31 12.08 2.17
C LEU A 182 16.45 11.12 1.81
N VAL A 183 16.26 10.34 0.78
CA VAL A 183 17.35 9.53 0.20
C VAL A 183 18.28 10.45 -0.57
N ALA A 184 19.55 10.50 -0.13
CA ALA A 184 20.54 11.37 -0.74
C ALA A 184 20.75 11.03 -2.22
N GLY A 185 20.62 12.05 -3.07
CA GLY A 185 20.79 11.90 -4.52
C GLY A 185 19.60 11.30 -5.26
N ALA A 186 18.49 10.97 -4.59
CA ALA A 186 17.26 10.58 -5.27
C ALA A 186 16.62 11.79 -6.02
N PRO A 187 15.94 11.54 -7.16
CA PRO A 187 15.29 12.61 -7.92
C PRO A 187 14.11 13.27 -7.20
N PHE A 188 13.54 12.58 -6.22
CA PHE A 188 12.33 13.00 -5.53
C PHE A 188 12.52 13.08 -4.01
N GLY A 189 11.85 14.06 -3.42
CA GLY A 189 11.55 14.08 -2.01
C GLY A 189 10.16 13.45 -1.77
N THR A 190 10.09 12.14 -1.74
CA THR A 190 8.82 11.42 -1.57
C THR A 190 8.29 11.58 -0.16
N LEU A 191 7.00 11.89 -0.03
CA LEU A 191 6.38 12.18 1.25
C LEU A 191 5.69 10.97 1.85
N ARG A 192 4.88 10.28 1.07
CA ARG A 192 4.11 9.11 1.49
C ARG A 192 3.47 8.40 0.31
N ILE A 193 3.09 7.16 0.53
CA ILE A 193 2.12 6.50 -0.35
C ILE A 193 0.80 7.28 -0.34
N SER A 194 0.18 7.41 -1.49
CA SER A 194 -1.08 8.13 -1.66
C SER A 194 -2.22 7.17 -1.95
N HIS A 195 -2.13 6.46 -3.06
CA HIS A 195 -3.17 5.51 -3.48
C HIS A 195 -2.58 4.40 -4.33
N ALA A 196 -3.31 3.29 -4.40
CA ALA A 196 -3.05 2.19 -5.31
C ALA A 196 -4.12 2.12 -6.40
N ARG A 197 -3.79 1.50 -7.55
CA ARG A 197 -4.76 1.11 -8.56
C ARG A 197 -4.80 -0.40 -8.65
N LEU A 198 -5.99 -0.96 -8.42
CA LEU A 198 -6.26 -2.39 -8.47
C LEU A 198 -7.19 -2.70 -9.64
N VAL A 199 -6.82 -3.67 -10.44
CA VAL A 199 -7.67 -4.19 -11.52
C VAL A 199 -8.41 -5.42 -11.01
N ALA A 200 -9.73 -5.38 -11.10
CA ALA A 200 -10.62 -6.43 -10.59
C ALA A 200 -11.29 -7.20 -11.71
N ARG A 201 -11.32 -8.54 -11.58
CA ARG A 201 -12.10 -9.44 -12.46
C ARG A 201 -13.58 -9.33 -12.14
N ASP A 202 -13.94 -9.52 -10.87
CA ASP A 202 -15.30 -9.30 -10.40
C ASP A 202 -15.42 -7.88 -9.81
N TYR A 203 -15.30 -6.88 -10.69
CA TYR A 203 -15.34 -5.47 -10.30
C TYR A 203 -16.54 -5.12 -9.39
N PRO A 204 -17.78 -5.56 -9.67
CA PRO A 204 -18.91 -5.26 -8.78
C PRO A 204 -18.73 -5.83 -7.38
N ALA A 205 -18.32 -7.08 -7.24
CA ALA A 205 -18.15 -7.72 -5.94
C ALA A 205 -16.98 -7.12 -5.16
N VAL A 206 -15.85 -6.82 -5.83
CA VAL A 206 -14.69 -6.16 -5.19
C VAL A 206 -15.04 -4.73 -4.75
N LEU A 207 -15.81 -3.99 -5.54
CA LEU A 207 -16.30 -2.66 -5.14
C LEU A 207 -17.16 -2.73 -3.87
N GLU A 208 -18.09 -3.70 -3.82
CA GLU A 208 -18.93 -3.92 -2.64
C GLU A 208 -18.12 -4.35 -1.41
N PHE A 209 -17.04 -5.13 -1.59
CA PHE A 209 -16.11 -5.46 -0.51
C PHE A 209 -15.49 -4.19 0.09
N PHE A 210 -14.91 -3.32 -0.71
CA PHE A 210 -14.31 -2.09 -0.19
C PHE A 210 -15.31 -1.15 0.46
N ARG A 211 -16.52 -1.07 -0.06
CA ARG A 211 -17.57 -0.20 0.50
C ARG A 211 -18.16 -0.75 1.80
N HIS A 212 -18.53 -2.03 1.85
CA HIS A 212 -19.31 -2.60 2.96
C HIS A 212 -18.42 -3.28 4.01
N ILE A 213 -17.38 -4.00 3.58
CA ILE A 213 -16.42 -4.60 4.51
C ILE A 213 -15.35 -3.57 4.89
N GLY A 214 -14.67 -2.98 3.92
CA GLY A 214 -13.67 -1.95 4.14
C GLY A 214 -14.21 -0.68 4.79
N GLY A 215 -15.44 -0.28 4.46
CA GLY A 215 -16.05 0.96 4.96
C GLY A 215 -15.55 2.20 4.23
N MET A 216 -15.08 2.04 2.98
CA MET A 216 -14.57 3.16 2.18
C MET A 216 -15.68 3.96 1.55
N GLU A 217 -15.49 5.27 1.48
CA GLU A 217 -16.35 6.19 0.76
C GLU A 217 -16.08 6.14 -0.74
N LEU A 218 -17.14 5.96 -1.53
CA LEU A 218 -17.09 6.11 -2.98
C LEU A 218 -17.16 7.60 -3.32
N VAL A 219 -16.05 8.15 -3.78
CA VAL A 219 -15.89 9.59 -4.09
C VAL A 219 -16.42 9.90 -5.47
N ALA A 220 -16.09 9.05 -6.43
CA ALA A 220 -16.57 9.15 -7.80
C ALA A 220 -16.57 7.77 -8.46
N SER A 221 -17.36 7.61 -9.51
CA SER A 221 -17.38 6.40 -10.32
C SER A 221 -17.70 6.70 -11.77
N GLY A 222 -17.25 5.80 -12.62
CA GLY A 222 -17.58 5.72 -14.04
C GLY A 222 -17.89 4.28 -14.41
N GLU A 223 -18.02 4.01 -15.71
CA GLU A 223 -18.27 2.65 -16.18
C GLU A 223 -17.03 1.76 -15.92
N GLY A 224 -17.10 0.91 -14.88
CA GLY A 224 -16.00 0.01 -14.50
C GLY A 224 -14.81 0.70 -13.85
N ILE A 225 -14.98 1.88 -13.28
CA ILE A 225 -13.97 2.60 -12.52
C ILE A 225 -14.61 3.18 -11.27
N ALA A 226 -13.97 3.04 -10.12
CA ALA A 226 -14.37 3.65 -8.86
C ALA A 226 -13.17 4.30 -8.15
N PHE A 227 -13.41 5.43 -7.52
CA PHE A 227 -12.45 6.18 -6.71
C PHE A 227 -12.92 6.09 -5.26
N LEU A 228 -12.08 5.52 -4.41
CA LEU A 228 -12.42 5.20 -3.03
C LEU A 228 -11.43 5.86 -2.07
N ARG A 229 -11.95 6.38 -0.97
CA ARG A 229 -11.14 6.97 0.08
C ARG A 229 -11.52 6.46 1.46
N ASN A 230 -10.62 6.63 2.38
CA ASN A 230 -10.83 6.52 3.81
C ASN A 230 -10.91 7.91 4.45
N LYS A 231 -11.23 7.97 5.74
CA LYS A 231 -11.55 9.21 6.46
C LYS A 231 -10.41 10.23 6.57
N SER A 232 -9.15 9.80 6.45
CA SER A 232 -7.97 10.67 6.64
C SER A 232 -7.18 10.88 5.34
N SER A 233 -7.74 10.53 4.20
CA SER A 233 -7.09 10.71 2.90
C SER A 233 -8.04 11.25 1.84
N ASP A 234 -7.45 11.77 0.78
CA ASP A 234 -8.20 12.31 -0.36
C ASP A 234 -8.60 11.20 -1.34
N LEU A 235 -7.73 10.21 -1.47
CA LEU A 235 -7.87 9.04 -2.33
C LEU A 235 -6.94 7.95 -1.80
N ASP A 236 -7.43 6.71 -1.75
CA ASP A 236 -6.64 5.54 -1.34
C ASP A 236 -6.63 4.43 -2.39
N LEU A 237 -7.72 4.31 -3.14
CA LEU A 237 -7.85 3.25 -4.10
C LEU A 237 -8.58 3.71 -5.36
N ILE A 238 -8.01 3.37 -6.51
CA ILE A 238 -8.69 3.38 -7.79
C ILE A 238 -8.96 1.93 -8.17
N LEU A 239 -10.22 1.55 -8.18
CA LEU A 239 -10.64 0.21 -8.62
C LEU A 239 -11.06 0.28 -10.08
N VAL A 240 -10.50 -0.62 -10.90
CA VAL A 240 -10.72 -0.67 -12.34
C VAL A 240 -11.17 -2.07 -12.73
N SER A 241 -12.13 -2.17 -13.65
CA SER A 241 -12.54 -3.45 -14.23
C SER A 241 -11.53 -3.94 -15.26
N ASP A 242 -11.30 -5.24 -15.31
CA ASP A 242 -10.45 -5.91 -16.32
C ASP A 242 -11.00 -5.78 -17.77
N LYS A 243 -12.25 -5.34 -17.93
CA LYS A 243 -12.84 -5.02 -19.25
C LYS A 243 -12.03 -4.01 -20.08
N TYR A 244 -11.10 -3.30 -19.47
CA TYR A 244 -10.18 -2.38 -20.13
C TYR A 244 -8.92 -3.06 -20.68
N ASP A 245 -8.91 -4.39 -20.76
CA ASP A 245 -7.78 -5.20 -21.25
C ASP A 245 -6.52 -5.04 -20.37
N LEU A 246 -6.74 -4.90 -19.07
CA LEU A 246 -5.71 -4.84 -18.06
C LEU A 246 -5.62 -6.15 -17.29
N GLU A 247 -4.41 -6.57 -16.95
CA GLU A 247 -4.19 -7.75 -16.12
C GLU A 247 -4.73 -7.52 -14.70
N PRO A 248 -5.55 -8.44 -14.13
CA PRO A 248 -6.04 -8.35 -12.77
C PRO A 248 -4.93 -8.33 -11.73
N GLY A 249 -5.09 -7.52 -10.71
CA GLY A 249 -4.15 -7.32 -9.62
C GLY A 249 -3.67 -5.88 -9.50
N LEU A 250 -2.51 -5.68 -8.87
CA LEU A 250 -1.91 -4.36 -8.71
C LEU A 250 -1.41 -3.81 -10.05
N HIS A 251 -2.01 -2.73 -10.49
CA HIS A 251 -1.58 -2.03 -11.71
C HIS A 251 -0.57 -0.92 -11.40
N SER A 252 -0.84 -0.11 -10.38
CA SER A 252 0.06 1.00 -10.04
C SER A 252 0.01 1.36 -8.57
N VAL A 253 1.11 1.98 -8.12
CA VAL A 253 1.22 2.67 -6.83
C VAL A 253 1.56 4.13 -7.07
N SER A 254 0.98 5.02 -6.28
CA SER A 254 1.18 6.46 -6.41
C SER A 254 1.70 7.06 -5.12
N PHE A 255 2.72 7.90 -5.22
CA PHE A 255 3.34 8.58 -4.10
C PHE A 255 3.22 10.09 -4.25
N LEU A 256 2.90 10.74 -3.16
CA LEU A 256 2.97 12.18 -3.07
C LEU A 256 4.42 12.62 -2.87
N VAL A 257 4.86 13.63 -3.64
CA VAL A 257 6.16 14.28 -3.48
C VAL A 257 5.97 15.74 -3.06
N ASP A 258 7.06 16.40 -2.72
CA ASP A 258 7.03 17.82 -2.41
C ASP A 258 6.43 18.66 -3.54
N ASN A 259 5.70 19.70 -3.15
CA ASN A 259 5.11 20.62 -4.13
C ASN A 259 6.16 21.46 -4.92
N ASP A 260 7.35 21.60 -4.37
CA ASP A 260 8.48 22.30 -5.00
C ASP A 260 9.41 21.37 -5.80
N THR A 261 9.07 20.08 -5.93
CA THR A 261 9.85 19.11 -6.71
C THR A 261 10.02 19.60 -8.15
N ASP A 262 11.28 19.69 -8.61
CA ASP A 262 11.61 19.95 -10.01
C ASP A 262 11.39 18.69 -10.86
N LEU A 263 10.18 18.51 -11.39
CA LEU A 263 9.82 17.35 -12.20
C LEU A 263 10.63 17.22 -13.50
N ILE A 264 11.08 18.36 -14.07
CA ILE A 264 11.90 18.33 -15.29
C ILE A 264 13.31 17.89 -14.97
N GLY A 265 13.91 18.44 -13.90
CA GLY A 265 15.20 17.98 -13.39
C GLY A 265 15.18 16.52 -12.96
N ALA A 266 14.11 16.09 -12.25
CA ALA A 266 13.90 14.69 -11.88
C ALA A 266 13.83 13.77 -13.10
N LYS A 267 13.07 14.13 -14.13
CA LYS A 267 13.01 13.35 -15.38
C LYS A 267 14.37 13.23 -16.07
N LYS A 268 15.17 14.30 -16.07
CA LYS A 268 16.53 14.27 -16.62
C LYS A 268 17.41 13.30 -15.83
N MET A 269 17.39 13.37 -14.49
CA MET A 269 18.13 12.44 -13.62
C MET A 269 17.74 10.99 -13.86
N LEU A 270 16.44 10.70 -14.02
CA LEU A 270 15.93 9.37 -14.35
C LEU A 270 16.48 8.88 -15.69
N THR A 271 16.44 9.73 -16.71
CA THR A 271 16.99 9.39 -18.04
C THR A 271 18.49 9.07 -17.98
N GLU A 272 19.27 9.85 -17.20
CA GLU A 272 20.70 9.60 -16.97
C GLU A 272 20.97 8.26 -16.26
N ARG A 273 20.01 7.77 -15.47
CA ARG A 273 20.03 6.45 -14.82
C ARG A 273 19.44 5.31 -15.67
N GLY A 274 19.05 5.62 -16.91
CA GLY A 274 18.43 4.63 -17.80
C GLY A 274 16.97 4.31 -17.48
N VAL A 275 16.32 5.10 -16.63
CA VAL A 275 14.90 4.94 -16.29
C VAL A 275 14.05 5.81 -17.23
N SER A 276 13.15 5.17 -17.97
CA SER A 276 12.18 5.86 -18.80
C SER A 276 11.01 6.34 -17.95
N ALA A 277 10.68 7.63 -18.03
CA ALA A 277 9.55 8.21 -17.31
C ALA A 277 8.73 9.14 -18.20
N ALA A 278 7.41 8.99 -18.14
CA ALA A 278 6.46 9.88 -18.82
C ALA A 278 6.04 11.03 -17.89
N LEU A 279 5.93 12.25 -18.42
CA LEU A 279 5.40 13.38 -17.69
C LEU A 279 3.86 13.29 -17.68
N LEU A 280 3.28 13.33 -16.52
CA LEU A 280 1.85 13.50 -16.31
C LEU A 280 1.61 14.96 -15.91
N ALA A 281 0.75 15.65 -16.63
CA ALA A 281 0.31 16.99 -16.26
C ALA A 281 -1.19 17.14 -16.53
N THR A 282 -1.93 17.37 -15.46
CA THR A 282 -3.35 17.72 -15.50
C THR A 282 -3.53 19.05 -14.74
N ASP A 283 -4.72 19.62 -14.79
CA ASP A 283 -5.09 20.79 -13.97
C ASP A 283 -5.05 20.48 -12.45
N ARG A 284 -4.96 19.20 -12.07
CA ARG A 284 -5.08 18.71 -10.69
C ARG A 284 -3.79 18.21 -10.11
N LYS A 285 -2.98 17.51 -10.90
CA LYS A 285 -1.69 16.97 -10.47
C LYS A 285 -0.66 17.02 -11.57
N GLN A 286 0.59 17.08 -11.18
CA GLN A 286 1.75 16.98 -12.04
C GLN A 286 2.70 15.93 -11.48
N GLY A 287 3.22 15.06 -12.30
CA GLY A 287 4.07 13.98 -11.84
C GLY A 287 4.83 13.28 -12.95
N LEU A 288 5.52 12.24 -12.57
CA LEU A 288 6.20 11.32 -13.47
C LEU A 288 5.67 9.92 -13.24
N ILE A 289 5.43 9.20 -14.34
CA ILE A 289 5.03 7.79 -14.33
C ILE A 289 6.17 6.98 -14.94
N MET A 290 6.52 5.89 -14.28
CA MET A 290 7.56 4.94 -14.72
C MET A 290 7.18 3.53 -14.29
N SER A 291 7.81 2.52 -14.87
CA SER A 291 7.65 1.13 -14.43
C SER A 291 8.75 0.77 -13.44
N ASP A 292 8.41 0.04 -12.41
CA ASP A 292 9.37 -0.64 -11.57
C ASP A 292 10.03 -1.83 -12.32
N PRO A 293 11.01 -2.52 -11.73
CA PRO A 293 11.68 -3.65 -12.39
C PRO A 293 10.76 -4.81 -12.79
N ASP A 294 9.61 -4.94 -12.16
CA ASP A 294 8.63 -6.02 -12.41
C ASP A 294 7.42 -5.56 -13.25
N GLY A 295 7.41 -4.29 -13.68
CA GLY A 295 6.39 -3.74 -14.57
C GLY A 295 5.22 -3.04 -13.86
N VAL A 296 5.23 -2.96 -12.53
CA VAL A 296 4.24 -2.17 -11.79
C VAL A 296 4.47 -0.69 -12.09
N GLN A 297 3.39 0.02 -12.43
CA GLN A 297 3.50 1.45 -12.68
C GLN A 297 3.67 2.21 -11.36
N VAL A 298 4.67 3.08 -11.32
CA VAL A 298 4.96 3.94 -10.17
C VAL A 298 4.75 5.38 -10.58
N GLU A 299 3.83 6.05 -9.90
CA GLU A 299 3.53 7.46 -10.09
C GLU A 299 4.10 8.27 -8.93
N LEU A 300 4.94 9.25 -9.22
CA LEU A 300 5.44 10.23 -8.26
C LEU A 300 4.90 11.60 -8.65
N TYR A 301 3.99 12.16 -7.84
CA TYR A 301 3.25 13.35 -8.21
C TYR A 301 3.18 14.39 -7.09
N ARG A 302 3.04 15.65 -7.50
CA ARG A 302 2.66 16.78 -6.65
C ARG A 302 1.27 17.25 -7.00
N ARG A 303 0.58 17.86 -6.07
CA ARG A 303 -0.72 18.46 -6.29
C ARG A 303 -0.53 19.81 -7.04
N ALA A 304 -1.38 20.07 -8.01
CA ALA A 304 -1.39 21.36 -8.71
C ALA A 304 -2.02 22.47 -7.85
N SER A 305 -2.89 22.10 -6.90
CA SER A 305 -3.53 23.02 -5.94
C SER A 305 -3.87 22.28 -4.64
N PRO A 306 -3.99 22.98 -3.50
CA PRO A 306 -4.46 22.36 -2.28
C PRO A 306 -5.95 22.00 -2.36
N GLY A 307 -6.35 20.82 -1.90
CA GLY A 307 -7.74 20.40 -1.76
C GLY A 307 -8.04 19.03 -2.36
N PHE A 308 -9.06 18.40 -1.78
CA PHE A 308 -9.47 17.02 -2.05
C PHE A 308 -10.07 16.80 -3.46
N GLU A 309 -10.87 17.75 -3.94
CA GLU A 309 -11.57 17.68 -5.24
C GLU A 309 -10.61 17.48 -6.44
N MET A 310 -9.32 17.57 -6.16
CA MET A 310 -8.24 17.61 -7.12
C MET A 310 -7.75 16.23 -7.59
N LEU A 311 -8.08 15.15 -6.89
CA LEU A 311 -7.60 13.81 -7.27
C LEU A 311 -8.62 12.99 -8.05
N VAL A 312 -9.88 13.43 -8.05
CA VAL A 312 -10.94 12.78 -8.82
C VAL A 312 -11.04 13.43 -10.19
N PRO A 313 -10.95 12.68 -11.29
CA PRO A 313 -11.03 13.26 -12.63
C PRO A 313 -12.39 13.90 -12.88
N SER A 314 -12.39 14.99 -13.62
CA SER A 314 -13.63 15.53 -14.17
C SER A 314 -14.21 14.55 -15.19
N ALA A 315 -15.52 14.62 -15.43
CA ALA A 315 -16.16 13.80 -16.47
C ALA A 315 -15.57 14.01 -17.89
N ALA A 316 -14.73 15.03 -18.06
CA ALA A 316 -14.04 15.32 -19.31
C ALA A 316 -12.70 14.56 -19.47
N ASP A 317 -12.10 14.08 -18.38
CA ASP A 317 -10.83 13.33 -18.40
C ASP A 317 -11.09 11.84 -18.67
N ARG A 318 -11.57 11.51 -19.86
CA ARG A 318 -11.92 10.13 -20.22
C ARG A 318 -10.71 9.18 -20.30
N ASN A 319 -9.51 9.71 -20.44
CA ASN A 319 -8.26 8.95 -20.53
C ASN A 319 -7.51 8.84 -19.20
N TRP A 320 -7.97 9.50 -18.16
CA TRP A 320 -7.50 9.27 -16.80
C TRP A 320 -8.32 8.10 -16.22
N PRO A 321 -7.74 7.03 -15.77
CA PRO A 321 -6.50 6.77 -15.06
C PRO A 321 -5.39 6.11 -15.88
N PHE A 322 -5.51 6.00 -17.18
CA PHE A 322 -4.64 5.15 -18.02
C PHE A 322 -3.41 5.89 -18.58
N GLY A 323 -3.32 7.21 -18.36
CA GLY A 323 -2.14 8.02 -18.66
C GLY A 323 -1.59 7.84 -20.08
N GLU A 324 -2.25 8.40 -21.10
CA GLU A 324 -1.62 8.73 -22.36
C GLU A 324 -1.20 10.20 -22.39
#